data_d3a929d9b3ffa45e96308a85c553f19b
#
_entry.id   d3a929d9b3ffa45e96308a85c553f19b
#
_cell.length_a   1.000
_cell.length_b   1.000
_cell.length_c   1.000
_cell.angle_alpha   90.00
_cell.angle_beta   90.00
_cell.angle_gamma   90.00
#
_symmetry.space_group_name_H-M   'P 1'
#
loop_
_entity.id
_entity.type
_entity.pdbx_description
1 polymer ?
#
loop_
_entity_poly.entity_id
_entity_poly.type
_entity_poly.pdbx_seq_one_letter_code
_entity_poly.pdbx_strand_id
1 'polypeptide(L)'
;MRRRQLIQIAAASLAATGLGVHAQSSNFPNKPIRLVIAFPAGGPTDITMRQLADNAGKILGQTVVVENRPGAGGTLPAQLLQTSPADGYTLAQIPLGVFRLPYTTKMTWDPVKDINYVINVTGYAFGIIVPADSPIKNWNDFVAYAKANPGKLTYGSTGTLTSPHLTTELIAQRLGIQLNHIPYKGSAELSQAIVGGHIMAAADSTGFAPLVQSGKVRVLNTWGAKRLEKFPDAPTLKELGIDIVQNSPFGIGAPRDTPPDVAKKLHDAFKKAMEDPSYVQALARYDMLPDYMDSAQYRRFAQETFNREKALVEKLGLAKPN
;
A
#
# COMPACT_ATOMS: atom_id res chain seq x y z
N MET A 1 -59.03 -14.87 44.12
CA MET A 1 -58.19 -15.09 42.93
C MET A 1 -57.16 -16.16 43.28
N ARG A 2 -57.12 -17.27 42.53
CA ARG A 2 -56.31 -18.46 42.88
C ARG A 2 -54.84 -18.24 42.45
N ARG A 3 -53.90 -18.57 43.34
CA ARG A 3 -52.41 -18.44 43.13
C ARG A 3 -51.91 -18.95 41.75
N ARG A 4 -52.62 -19.89 41.16
CA ARG A 4 -52.32 -20.43 39.79
C ARG A 4 -52.50 -19.44 38.66
N GLN A 5 -53.41 -18.46 38.76
CA GLN A 5 -53.64 -17.46 37.71
C GLN A 5 -52.59 -16.37 37.69
N LEU A 6 -51.99 -16.05 38.85
CA LEU A 6 -50.86 -15.11 38.92
C LEU A 6 -49.55 -15.65 38.34
N ILE A 7 -49.31 -16.97 38.43
CA ILE A 7 -48.15 -17.63 37.85
C ILE A 7 -48.24 -17.72 36.32
N GLN A 8 -49.43 -17.88 35.76
CA GLN A 8 -49.64 -17.94 34.33
C GLN A 8 -49.48 -16.56 33.64
N ILE A 9 -49.83 -15.47 34.33
CA ILE A 9 -49.63 -14.10 33.83
C ILE A 9 -48.14 -13.70 33.86
N ALA A 10 -47.40 -14.14 34.88
CA ALA A 10 -45.97 -13.88 34.97
C ALA A 10 -45.15 -14.64 33.91
N ALA A 11 -45.55 -15.86 33.52
CA ALA A 11 -44.89 -16.66 32.51
C ALA A 11 -45.14 -16.11 31.08
N ALA A 12 -46.31 -15.51 30.83
CA ALA A 12 -46.63 -14.88 29.51
C ALA A 12 -45.87 -13.56 29.31
N SER A 13 -45.51 -12.81 30.36
CA SER A 13 -44.76 -11.56 30.27
C SER A 13 -43.26 -11.75 30.03
N LEU A 14 -42.68 -12.90 30.35
CA LEU A 14 -41.28 -13.22 30.06
C LEU A 14 -41.06 -13.75 28.64
N ALA A 15 -42.09 -14.26 27.97
CA ALA A 15 -41.99 -14.75 26.60
C ALA A 15 -42.08 -13.63 25.55
N ALA A 16 -42.51 -12.42 25.92
CA ALA A 16 -42.67 -11.29 24.98
C ALA A 16 -41.46 -10.40 24.85
N THR A 17 -40.39 -10.60 25.64
CA THR A 17 -39.14 -9.79 25.58
C THR A 17 -38.05 -10.40 24.73
N GLY A 18 -38.30 -11.56 24.08
CA GLY A 18 -37.33 -12.30 23.27
C GLY A 18 -37.31 -12.01 21.76
N LEU A 19 -38.16 -11.11 21.27
CA LEU A 19 -38.28 -10.84 19.83
C LEU A 19 -38.06 -9.35 19.55
N GLY A 20 -36.82 -8.96 19.33
CA GLY A 20 -36.54 -7.57 18.95
C GLY A 20 -35.09 -7.15 18.81
N VAL A 21 -34.15 -8.07 18.61
CA VAL A 21 -32.93 -7.70 17.93
C VAL A 21 -33.22 -7.81 16.44
N HIS A 22 -34.08 -6.94 15.94
CA HIS A 22 -34.03 -6.60 14.53
C HIS A 22 -32.65 -5.97 14.33
N ALA A 23 -31.78 -6.65 13.58
CA ALA A 23 -30.68 -6.01 12.91
C ALA A 23 -31.25 -4.76 12.24
N GLN A 24 -31.10 -3.61 12.89
CA GLN A 24 -31.29 -2.32 12.25
C GLN A 24 -30.47 -2.41 10.99
N SER A 25 -31.11 -2.48 9.83
CA SER A 25 -30.42 -2.30 8.55
C SER A 25 -29.67 -0.98 8.71
N SER A 26 -28.38 -1.09 8.94
CA SER A 26 -27.58 0.06 9.26
C SER A 26 -27.75 1.04 8.11
N ASN A 27 -28.23 2.25 8.39
CA ASN A 27 -28.35 3.33 7.41
C ASN A 27 -26.94 3.81 7.01
N PHE A 28 -26.03 2.84 6.94
CA PHE A 28 -24.64 3.02 6.55
C PHE A 28 -24.52 3.12 5.02
N PRO A 29 -23.72 4.09 4.51
CA PRO A 29 -23.20 5.23 5.23
C PRO A 29 -24.22 6.40 5.28
N ASN A 30 -24.25 7.15 6.39
CA ASN A 30 -25.07 8.35 6.58
C ASN A 30 -24.24 9.61 6.90
N LYS A 31 -22.92 9.49 6.89
CA LYS A 31 -21.94 10.57 7.07
C LYS A 31 -20.71 10.28 6.21
N PRO A 32 -19.82 11.25 5.99
CA PRO A 32 -18.60 11.04 5.23
C PRO A 32 -17.73 9.92 5.80
N ILE A 33 -17.11 9.14 4.90
CA ILE A 33 -16.15 8.07 5.21
C ILE A 33 -14.74 8.63 5.06
N ARG A 34 -13.85 8.32 5.99
CA ARG A 34 -12.46 8.75 5.98
C ARG A 34 -11.57 7.62 5.47
N LEU A 35 -10.83 7.88 4.39
CA LEU A 35 -9.82 6.98 3.82
C LEU A 35 -8.43 7.55 4.09
N VAL A 36 -7.71 6.95 5.02
CA VAL A 36 -6.36 7.39 5.40
C VAL A 36 -5.33 6.68 4.51
N ILE A 37 -4.49 7.46 3.83
CA ILE A 37 -3.46 6.94 2.93
C ILE A 37 -2.04 7.22 3.44
N ALA A 38 -1.10 6.35 3.01
CA ALA A 38 0.21 6.21 3.64
C ALA A 38 1.27 7.21 3.16
N PHE A 39 1.00 7.95 2.09
CA PHE A 39 2.01 8.80 1.44
C PHE A 39 1.51 10.24 1.27
N PRO A 40 2.44 11.22 1.10
CA PRO A 40 2.09 12.63 0.93
C PRO A 40 1.23 12.90 -0.29
N ALA A 41 0.56 14.07 -0.29
CA ALA A 41 -0.19 14.57 -1.41
C ALA A 41 0.68 14.76 -2.67
N GLY A 42 0.08 14.62 -3.86
CA GLY A 42 0.70 14.83 -5.17
C GLY A 42 1.48 13.62 -5.71
N GLY A 43 1.69 12.57 -4.93
CA GLY A 43 2.28 11.31 -5.41
C GLY A 43 1.25 10.39 -6.08
N PRO A 44 1.70 9.29 -6.71
CA PRO A 44 0.80 8.35 -7.41
C PRO A 44 -0.29 7.78 -6.50
N THR A 45 0.02 7.46 -5.25
CA THR A 45 -0.96 6.99 -4.27
C THR A 45 -2.07 8.01 -4.04
N ASP A 46 -1.72 9.26 -3.79
CA ASP A 46 -2.67 10.32 -3.50
C ASP A 46 -3.64 10.53 -4.67
N ILE A 47 -3.08 10.66 -5.89
CA ILE A 47 -3.86 10.91 -7.09
C ILE A 47 -4.81 9.75 -7.41
N THR A 48 -4.31 8.52 -7.36
CA THR A 48 -5.13 7.34 -7.70
C THR A 48 -6.17 7.02 -6.63
N MET A 49 -5.81 7.16 -5.34
CA MET A 49 -6.75 6.90 -4.24
C MET A 49 -7.82 7.98 -4.12
N ARG A 50 -7.53 9.25 -4.45
CA ARG A 50 -8.57 10.31 -4.54
C ARG A 50 -9.55 10.03 -5.66
N GLN A 51 -9.08 9.59 -6.83
CA GLN A 51 -9.98 9.23 -7.92
C GLN A 51 -10.86 8.03 -7.55
N LEU A 52 -10.27 7.00 -6.92
CA LEU A 52 -11.02 5.84 -6.43
C LEU A 52 -12.05 6.25 -5.37
N ALA A 53 -11.67 7.12 -4.42
CA ALA A 53 -12.53 7.60 -3.35
C ALA A 53 -13.71 8.42 -3.89
N ASP A 54 -13.47 9.29 -4.89
CA ASP A 54 -14.53 10.05 -5.54
C ASP A 54 -15.57 9.14 -6.22
N ASN A 55 -15.08 8.15 -6.98
CA ASN A 55 -15.94 7.18 -7.64
C ASN A 55 -16.72 6.32 -6.62
N ALA A 56 -16.06 5.83 -5.57
CA ALA A 56 -16.74 5.07 -4.50
C ALA A 56 -17.77 5.91 -3.75
N GLY A 57 -17.47 7.19 -3.51
CA GLY A 57 -18.37 8.12 -2.86
C GLY A 57 -19.69 8.32 -3.62
N LYS A 58 -19.63 8.43 -4.94
CA LYS A 58 -20.82 8.50 -5.82
C LYS A 58 -21.70 7.25 -5.69
N ILE A 59 -21.09 6.07 -5.59
CA ILE A 59 -21.79 4.79 -5.44
C ILE A 59 -22.39 4.65 -4.04
N LEU A 60 -21.68 5.08 -3.01
CA LEU A 60 -22.12 5.00 -1.61
C LEU A 60 -23.15 6.07 -1.25
N GLY A 61 -23.29 7.13 -2.05
CA GLY A 61 -24.12 8.29 -1.73
C GLY A 61 -23.56 9.15 -0.58
N GLN A 62 -22.28 8.98 -0.23
CA GLN A 62 -21.57 9.74 0.81
C GLN A 62 -20.14 10.01 0.40
N THR A 63 -19.61 11.17 0.74
CA THR A 63 -18.24 11.53 0.40
C THR A 63 -17.23 10.60 1.07
N VAL A 64 -16.24 10.11 0.30
CA VAL A 64 -15.05 9.43 0.84
C VAL A 64 -13.91 10.44 0.86
N VAL A 65 -13.56 10.91 2.05
CA VAL A 65 -12.53 11.93 2.26
C VAL A 65 -11.16 11.28 2.39
N VAL A 66 -10.23 11.61 1.50
CA VAL A 66 -8.85 11.11 1.56
C VAL A 66 -8.00 12.00 2.45
N GLU A 67 -7.37 11.39 3.45
CA GLU A 67 -6.45 12.01 4.41
C GLU A 67 -5.05 11.42 4.25
N ASN A 68 -4.05 12.27 3.99
CA ASN A 68 -2.65 11.83 3.89
C ASN A 68 -2.01 11.78 5.29
N ARG A 69 -1.51 10.60 5.70
CA ARG A 69 -0.71 10.39 6.92
C ARG A 69 0.59 9.67 6.61
N PRO A 70 1.57 10.40 6.05
CA PRO A 70 2.87 9.81 5.73
C PRO A 70 3.71 9.57 6.98
N GLY A 71 4.63 8.60 6.88
CA GLY A 71 5.60 8.30 7.93
C GLY A 71 5.69 6.82 8.27
N ALA A 72 6.69 6.46 9.04
CA ALA A 72 6.99 5.08 9.48
C ALA A 72 6.93 4.04 8.33
N GLY A 73 7.51 4.37 7.16
CA GLY A 73 7.49 3.47 5.99
C GLY A 73 6.08 3.19 5.44
N GLY A 74 5.11 4.08 5.69
CA GLY A 74 3.72 3.93 5.22
C GLY A 74 2.81 3.14 6.15
N THR A 75 3.20 2.88 7.38
CA THR A 75 2.43 2.01 8.29
C THR A 75 1.43 2.73 9.20
N LEU A 76 1.52 4.07 9.30
CA LEU A 76 0.66 4.86 10.21
C LEU A 76 -0.85 4.69 9.96
N PRO A 77 -1.36 4.59 8.71
CA PRO A 77 -2.79 4.35 8.48
C PRO A 77 -3.29 3.04 9.09
N ALA A 78 -2.52 1.94 8.96
CA ALA A 78 -2.88 0.65 9.53
C ALA A 78 -2.86 0.67 11.08
N GLN A 79 -1.91 1.40 11.67
CA GLN A 79 -1.85 1.59 13.13
C GLN A 79 -3.08 2.36 13.63
N LEU A 80 -3.55 3.35 12.88
CA LEU A 80 -4.74 4.12 13.24
C LEU A 80 -6.00 3.23 13.34
N LEU A 81 -6.12 2.19 12.52
CA LEU A 81 -7.27 1.27 12.57
C LEU A 81 -7.42 0.60 13.95
N GLN A 82 -6.29 0.41 14.68
CA GLN A 82 -6.30 -0.29 15.98
C GLN A 82 -7.06 0.48 17.08
N THR A 83 -7.21 1.78 16.92
CA THR A 83 -7.91 2.66 17.87
C THR A 83 -9.16 3.30 17.27
N SER A 84 -9.48 3.01 16.01
CA SER A 84 -10.66 3.55 15.33
C SER A 84 -11.90 2.72 15.63
N PRO A 85 -13.09 3.34 15.74
CA PRO A 85 -14.36 2.61 15.84
C PRO A 85 -14.54 1.65 14.65
N ALA A 86 -15.05 0.44 14.92
CA ALA A 86 -15.32 -0.57 13.91
C ALA A 86 -16.68 -0.35 13.22
N ASP A 87 -16.98 0.88 12.82
CA ASP A 87 -18.26 1.32 12.26
C ASP A 87 -18.24 1.53 10.73
N GLY A 88 -17.08 1.27 10.08
CA GLY A 88 -16.89 1.42 8.63
C GLY A 88 -16.58 2.84 8.16
N TYR A 89 -16.54 3.84 9.04
CA TYR A 89 -16.26 5.23 8.66
C TYR A 89 -14.79 5.62 8.69
N THR A 90 -13.90 4.72 9.14
CA THR A 90 -12.44 4.89 9.02
C THR A 90 -11.85 3.72 8.26
N LEU A 91 -11.23 4.02 7.13
CA LEU A 91 -10.55 3.09 6.25
C LEU A 91 -9.08 3.47 6.14
N ALA A 92 -8.23 2.51 5.85
CA ALA A 92 -6.80 2.74 5.66
C ALA A 92 -6.27 2.03 4.42
N GLN A 93 -5.35 2.68 3.72
CA GLN A 93 -4.47 2.01 2.77
C GLN A 93 -3.53 1.06 3.51
N ILE A 94 -3.34 -0.14 2.97
CA ILE A 94 -2.47 -1.18 3.54
C ILE A 94 -1.32 -1.50 2.58
N PRO A 95 -0.20 -0.77 2.64
CA PRO A 95 1.00 -1.08 1.84
C PRO A 95 1.82 -2.21 2.48
N LEU A 96 2.74 -2.81 1.70
CA LEU A 96 3.57 -3.95 2.14
C LEU A 96 4.36 -3.69 3.43
N GLY A 97 4.74 -2.44 3.72
CA GLY A 97 5.43 -2.07 4.96
C GLY A 97 4.71 -2.50 6.24
N VAL A 98 3.38 -2.59 6.19
CA VAL A 98 2.55 -3.05 7.31
C VAL A 98 2.90 -4.47 7.73
N PHE A 99 3.21 -5.35 6.78
CA PHE A 99 3.56 -6.75 7.04
C PHE A 99 5.02 -6.96 7.52
N ARG A 100 5.90 -5.96 7.30
CA ARG A 100 7.30 -5.96 7.79
C ARG A 100 7.40 -5.46 9.22
N LEU A 101 6.50 -4.58 9.60
CA LEU A 101 6.60 -3.82 10.86
C LEU A 101 6.80 -4.71 12.09
N PRO A 102 6.11 -5.86 12.26
CA PRO A 102 6.29 -6.74 13.43
C PRO A 102 7.70 -7.31 13.58
N TYR A 103 8.44 -7.45 12.47
CA TYR A 103 9.79 -8.01 12.49
C TYR A 103 10.88 -6.96 12.75
N THR A 104 10.54 -5.68 12.61
CA THR A 104 11.48 -4.56 12.75
C THR A 104 11.17 -3.67 13.97
N THR A 105 9.96 -3.78 14.52
CA THR A 105 9.47 -2.90 15.61
C THR A 105 8.62 -3.71 16.58
N LYS A 106 8.76 -3.43 17.90
CA LYS A 106 7.86 -4.03 18.90
C LYS A 106 6.44 -3.50 18.69
N MET A 107 5.48 -4.41 18.55
CA MET A 107 4.08 -4.09 18.29
C MET A 107 3.17 -4.75 19.32
N THR A 108 1.98 -4.15 19.48
CA THR A 108 0.90 -4.65 20.33
C THR A 108 -0.26 -5.24 19.52
N TRP A 109 -0.16 -5.29 18.20
CA TRP A 109 -1.18 -5.80 17.28
C TRP A 109 -0.55 -6.62 16.15
N ASP A 110 -1.34 -7.48 15.51
CA ASP A 110 -0.94 -8.39 14.44
C ASP A 110 -1.59 -7.93 13.13
N PRO A 111 -0.83 -7.53 12.10
CA PRO A 111 -1.41 -7.04 10.86
C PRO A 111 -2.31 -8.07 10.17
N VAL A 112 -2.07 -9.37 10.34
CA VAL A 112 -2.90 -10.41 9.69
C VAL A 112 -4.23 -10.61 10.42
N LYS A 113 -4.23 -10.49 11.76
CA LYS A 113 -5.41 -10.77 12.59
C LYS A 113 -6.25 -9.55 12.90
N ASP A 114 -5.61 -8.39 13.02
CA ASP A 114 -6.23 -7.19 13.60
C ASP A 114 -6.65 -6.15 12.55
N ILE A 115 -6.67 -6.56 11.26
CA ILE A 115 -7.19 -5.77 10.15
C ILE A 115 -8.32 -6.53 9.45
N ASN A 116 -9.43 -5.86 9.18
CA ASN A 116 -10.44 -6.33 8.24
C ASN A 116 -10.02 -5.92 6.82
N TYR A 117 -9.60 -6.89 6.02
CA TYR A 117 -9.18 -6.69 4.63
C TYR A 117 -10.40 -6.52 3.74
N VAL A 118 -10.70 -5.31 3.31
CA VAL A 118 -11.89 -5.00 2.51
C VAL A 118 -11.69 -5.40 1.05
N ILE A 119 -10.64 -4.87 0.40
CA ILE A 119 -10.39 -5.07 -1.03
C ILE A 119 -8.94 -4.70 -1.37
N ASN A 120 -8.27 -5.47 -2.26
CA ASN A 120 -7.07 -5.00 -2.96
C ASN A 120 -7.47 -4.30 -4.25
N VAL A 121 -6.83 -3.17 -4.56
CA VAL A 121 -7.29 -2.30 -5.66
C VAL A 121 -6.26 -2.10 -6.76
N THR A 122 -4.98 -2.14 -6.43
CA THR A 122 -3.87 -1.94 -7.37
C THR A 122 -2.54 -2.35 -6.73
N GLY A 123 -1.43 -2.11 -7.41
CA GLY A 123 -0.09 -2.32 -6.88
C GLY A 123 0.93 -1.40 -7.50
N TYR A 124 2.07 -1.23 -6.84
CA TYR A 124 3.19 -0.50 -7.39
C TYR A 124 4.06 -1.43 -8.23
N ALA A 125 4.45 -0.94 -9.40
CA ALA A 125 5.66 -1.39 -10.08
C ALA A 125 6.82 -0.46 -9.70
N PHE A 126 8.04 -0.95 -9.75
CA PHE A 126 9.23 -0.23 -9.27
C PHE A 126 10.35 -0.25 -10.30
N GLY A 127 11.31 0.65 -10.11
CA GLY A 127 12.54 0.70 -10.89
C GLY A 127 13.57 1.63 -10.28
N ILE A 128 14.76 1.62 -10.88
CA ILE A 128 15.82 2.59 -10.59
C ILE A 128 15.91 3.58 -11.73
N ILE A 129 15.90 4.85 -11.39
CA ILE A 129 16.06 5.97 -12.32
C ILE A 129 17.27 6.82 -11.95
N VAL A 130 17.79 7.54 -12.95
CA VAL A 130 18.86 8.54 -12.83
C VAL A 130 18.46 9.81 -13.57
N PRO A 131 19.05 11.00 -13.26
CA PRO A 131 18.88 12.19 -14.09
C PRO A 131 19.22 11.91 -15.57
N ALA A 132 18.49 12.51 -16.49
CA ALA A 132 18.71 12.27 -17.93
C ALA A 132 20.09 12.70 -18.42
N ASP A 133 20.68 13.73 -17.82
CA ASP A 133 22.03 14.25 -18.06
C ASP A 133 23.12 13.50 -17.30
N SER A 134 22.76 12.59 -16.39
CA SER A 134 23.71 11.76 -15.63
C SER A 134 24.72 11.07 -16.55
N PRO A 135 26.01 10.93 -16.15
CA PRO A 135 27.00 10.09 -16.84
C PRO A 135 26.62 8.60 -16.81
N ILE A 136 25.77 8.16 -15.89
CA ILE A 136 25.25 6.80 -15.82
C ILE A 136 24.15 6.64 -16.86
N LYS A 137 24.47 5.96 -17.99
CA LYS A 137 23.54 5.85 -19.13
C LYS A 137 22.70 4.57 -19.12
N ASN A 138 23.17 3.53 -18.44
CA ASN A 138 22.56 2.21 -18.36
C ASN A 138 22.90 1.50 -17.04
N TRP A 139 22.36 0.29 -16.88
CA TRP A 139 22.58 -0.50 -15.66
C TRP A 139 24.05 -0.89 -15.44
N ASN A 140 24.78 -1.18 -16.51
CA ASN A 140 26.20 -1.54 -16.38
C ASN A 140 27.05 -0.36 -15.88
N ASP A 141 26.76 0.86 -16.35
CA ASP A 141 27.41 2.08 -15.86
C ASP A 141 27.14 2.30 -14.37
N PHE A 142 25.88 2.07 -13.93
CA PHE A 142 25.50 2.17 -12.53
C PHE A 142 26.32 1.21 -11.65
N VAL A 143 26.39 -0.05 -12.04
CA VAL A 143 27.15 -1.07 -11.32
C VAL A 143 28.65 -0.77 -11.35
N ALA A 144 29.19 -0.37 -12.50
CA ALA A 144 30.60 -0.04 -12.64
C ALA A 144 30.98 1.17 -11.76
N TYR A 145 30.16 2.22 -11.75
CA TYR A 145 30.38 3.38 -10.88
C TYR A 145 30.35 3.00 -9.40
N ALA A 146 29.35 2.22 -8.97
CA ALA A 146 29.22 1.80 -7.58
C ALA A 146 30.40 0.93 -7.11
N LYS A 147 30.92 0.05 -7.98
CA LYS A 147 32.11 -0.77 -7.69
C LYS A 147 33.38 0.07 -7.58
N ALA A 148 33.56 1.03 -8.47
CA ALA A 148 34.73 1.91 -8.46
C ALA A 148 34.70 2.93 -7.31
N ASN A 149 33.52 3.24 -6.77
CA ASN A 149 33.31 4.29 -5.78
C ASN A 149 32.41 3.79 -4.62
N PRO A 150 32.88 2.85 -3.78
CA PRO A 150 32.09 2.28 -2.69
C PRO A 150 31.50 3.36 -1.76
N GLY A 151 30.20 3.33 -1.54
CA GLY A 151 29.46 4.27 -0.68
C GLY A 151 29.31 5.70 -1.22
N LYS A 152 29.81 6.01 -2.44
CA LYS A 152 29.68 7.34 -3.04
C LYS A 152 28.42 7.53 -3.87
N LEU A 153 27.86 6.44 -4.41
CA LEU A 153 26.63 6.51 -5.18
C LEU A 153 25.46 6.73 -4.21
N THR A 154 24.92 7.96 -4.22
CA THR A 154 23.73 8.30 -3.43
C THR A 154 22.46 7.85 -4.16
N TYR A 155 21.58 7.16 -3.45
CA TYR A 155 20.24 6.87 -3.98
C TYR A 155 19.15 7.26 -3.00
N GLY A 156 18.06 7.80 -3.53
CA GLY A 156 16.87 8.10 -2.75
C GLY A 156 15.83 6.98 -2.82
N SER A 157 15.01 6.86 -1.79
CA SER A 157 13.80 6.04 -1.80
C SER A 157 12.64 6.74 -1.09
N THR A 158 11.43 6.18 -1.20
CA THR A 158 10.21 6.71 -0.56
C THR A 158 10.14 6.44 0.95
N GLY A 159 11.27 6.13 1.57
CA GLY A 159 11.42 5.98 3.03
C GLY A 159 12.17 4.72 3.44
N THR A 160 12.66 4.75 4.67
CA THR A 160 13.32 3.59 5.30
C THR A 160 12.33 2.43 5.44
N LEU A 161 12.81 1.19 5.22
CA LEU A 161 12.03 -0.05 5.28
C LEU A 161 10.89 -0.15 4.24
N THR A 162 10.81 0.77 3.26
CA THR A 162 9.90 0.62 2.12
C THR A 162 10.43 -0.40 1.11
N SER A 163 9.57 -0.86 0.19
CA SER A 163 9.99 -1.80 -0.86
C SER A 163 11.14 -1.26 -1.73
N PRO A 164 11.13 0.01 -2.17
CA PRO A 164 12.26 0.59 -2.89
C PRO A 164 13.58 0.52 -2.11
N HIS A 165 13.57 0.83 -0.82
CA HIS A 165 14.78 0.73 0.01
C HIS A 165 15.28 -0.72 0.11
N LEU A 166 14.44 -1.64 0.62
CA LEU A 166 14.90 -3.01 0.90
C LEU A 166 15.28 -3.79 -0.36
N THR A 167 14.58 -3.56 -1.47
CA THR A 167 14.94 -4.21 -2.73
C THR A 167 16.26 -3.69 -3.28
N THR A 168 16.53 -2.38 -3.15
CA THR A 168 17.82 -1.81 -3.54
C THR A 168 18.96 -2.36 -2.69
N GLU A 169 18.76 -2.53 -1.38
CA GLU A 169 19.75 -3.15 -0.51
C GLU A 169 20.01 -4.63 -0.88
N LEU A 170 18.96 -5.38 -1.25
CA LEU A 170 19.13 -6.75 -1.78
C LEU A 170 19.92 -6.78 -3.08
N ILE A 171 19.67 -5.84 -3.99
CA ILE A 171 20.40 -5.70 -5.24
C ILE A 171 21.88 -5.40 -4.92
N ALA A 172 22.13 -4.43 -4.04
CA ALA A 172 23.47 -4.04 -3.62
C ALA A 172 24.25 -5.23 -3.00
N GLN A 173 23.60 -5.97 -2.11
CA GLN A 173 24.19 -7.16 -1.50
C GLN A 173 24.53 -8.24 -2.54
N ARG A 174 23.64 -8.51 -3.50
CA ARG A 174 23.88 -9.51 -4.56
C ARG A 174 25.03 -9.14 -5.50
N LEU A 175 25.21 -7.85 -5.76
CA LEU A 175 26.24 -7.34 -6.66
C LEU A 175 27.56 -7.03 -5.96
N GLY A 176 27.61 -7.12 -4.63
CA GLY A 176 28.78 -6.75 -3.83
C GLY A 176 29.14 -5.26 -3.96
N ILE A 177 28.11 -4.38 -4.05
CA ILE A 177 28.28 -2.93 -4.15
C ILE A 177 27.80 -2.23 -2.88
N GLN A 178 28.37 -1.06 -2.60
CA GLN A 178 27.96 -0.22 -1.47
C GLN A 178 27.33 1.07 -2.01
N LEU A 179 26.10 1.32 -1.58
CA LEU A 179 25.31 2.50 -1.93
C LEU A 179 25.09 3.36 -0.69
N ASN A 180 24.79 4.65 -0.89
CA ASN A 180 24.44 5.58 0.19
C ASN A 180 22.95 5.93 0.09
N HIS A 181 22.13 5.40 1.01
CA HIS A 181 20.69 5.59 1.03
C HIS A 181 20.28 6.92 1.66
N ILE A 182 19.39 7.65 0.97
CA ILE A 182 18.77 8.89 1.45
C ILE A 182 17.24 8.71 1.44
N PRO A 183 16.57 8.59 2.61
CA PRO A 183 15.13 8.41 2.68
C PRO A 183 14.38 9.72 2.48
N TYR A 184 13.31 9.68 1.68
CA TYR A 184 12.33 10.75 1.48
C TYR A 184 10.95 10.32 1.99
N LYS A 185 10.04 11.26 2.20
CA LYS A 185 8.68 10.93 2.72
C LYS A 185 7.78 10.26 1.70
N GLY A 186 8.10 10.36 0.40
CA GLY A 186 7.33 9.77 -0.70
C GLY A 186 7.83 10.20 -2.07
N SER A 187 7.17 9.72 -3.14
CA SER A 187 7.59 9.95 -4.53
C SER A 187 7.61 11.43 -4.94
N ALA A 188 6.74 12.27 -4.41
CA ALA A 188 6.73 13.69 -4.77
C ALA A 188 8.03 14.41 -4.35
N GLU A 189 8.46 14.22 -3.10
CA GLU A 189 9.71 14.79 -2.58
C GLU A 189 10.94 14.16 -3.24
N LEU A 190 10.92 12.85 -3.44
CA LEU A 190 11.98 12.10 -4.13
C LEU A 190 12.15 12.57 -5.58
N SER A 191 11.05 12.85 -6.29
CA SER A 191 11.06 13.41 -7.66
C SER A 191 11.73 14.78 -7.72
N GLN A 192 11.48 15.64 -6.74
CA GLN A 192 12.15 16.94 -6.66
C GLN A 192 13.66 16.77 -6.41
N ALA A 193 14.03 15.85 -5.53
CA ALA A 193 15.43 15.60 -5.20
C ALA A 193 16.24 15.05 -6.38
N ILE A 194 15.69 14.10 -7.16
CA ILE A 194 16.40 13.55 -8.32
C ILE A 194 16.52 14.56 -9.46
N VAL A 195 15.47 15.34 -9.73
CA VAL A 195 15.49 16.37 -10.77
C VAL A 195 16.40 17.56 -10.35
N GLY A 196 16.44 17.88 -9.06
CA GLY A 196 17.33 18.90 -8.51
C GLY A 196 18.79 18.50 -8.35
N GLY A 197 19.16 17.26 -8.72
CA GLY A 197 20.55 16.79 -8.63
C GLY A 197 21.06 16.54 -7.20
N HIS A 198 20.14 16.44 -6.21
CA HIS A 198 20.51 16.19 -4.80
C HIS A 198 20.90 14.73 -4.54
N ILE A 199 20.55 13.83 -5.44
CA ILE A 199 20.89 12.39 -5.42
C ILE A 199 21.24 11.92 -6.83
N MET A 200 22.08 10.90 -6.91
CA MET A 200 22.57 10.37 -8.19
C MET A 200 21.58 9.37 -8.83
N ALA A 201 20.79 8.69 -8.01
CA ALA A 201 19.78 7.73 -8.44
C ALA A 201 18.56 7.78 -7.53
N ALA A 202 17.41 7.28 -8.00
CA ALA A 202 16.26 7.06 -7.16
C ALA A 202 15.68 5.65 -7.42
N ALA A 203 15.34 4.97 -6.33
CA ALA A 203 14.54 3.77 -6.34
C ALA A 203 13.11 4.16 -5.95
N ASP A 204 12.18 4.07 -6.89
CA ASP A 204 10.79 4.52 -6.69
C ASP A 204 9.79 3.57 -7.36
N SER A 205 8.53 3.75 -7.04
CA SER A 205 7.43 3.25 -7.85
C SER A 205 7.38 3.97 -9.20
N THR A 206 6.55 3.50 -10.12
CA THR A 206 6.33 4.15 -11.42
C THR A 206 5.74 5.57 -11.34
N GLY A 207 5.71 6.16 -10.13
CA GLY A 207 5.54 7.60 -9.93
C GLY A 207 6.53 8.46 -10.72
N PHE A 208 7.65 7.91 -11.14
CA PHE A 208 8.61 8.54 -12.03
C PHE A 208 8.15 8.62 -13.50
N ALA A 209 7.08 7.93 -13.91
CA ALA A 209 6.64 7.88 -15.30
C ALA A 209 6.49 9.26 -15.98
N PRO A 210 5.87 10.27 -15.35
CA PRO A 210 5.80 11.62 -15.94
C PRO A 210 7.18 12.30 -16.13
N LEU A 211 8.15 11.97 -15.26
CA LEU A 211 9.52 12.52 -15.40
C LEU A 211 10.27 11.88 -16.56
N VAL A 212 10.06 10.59 -16.82
CA VAL A 212 10.62 9.90 -17.98
C VAL A 212 10.02 10.47 -19.25
N GLN A 213 8.69 10.63 -19.31
CA GLN A 213 7.98 11.20 -20.46
C GLN A 213 8.43 12.63 -20.77
N SER A 214 8.76 13.43 -19.76
CA SER A 214 9.30 14.79 -19.93
C SER A 214 10.81 14.83 -20.17
N GLY A 215 11.48 13.69 -20.30
CA GLY A 215 12.93 13.61 -20.57
C GLY A 215 13.82 14.06 -19.42
N LYS A 216 13.29 14.17 -18.19
CA LYS A 216 14.05 14.63 -17.01
C LYS A 216 14.86 13.53 -16.35
N VAL A 217 14.41 12.28 -16.46
CA VAL A 217 15.09 11.12 -15.89
C VAL A 217 15.12 9.97 -16.90
N ARG A 218 16.02 9.01 -16.68
CA ARG A 218 16.15 7.76 -17.42
C ARG A 218 15.90 6.58 -16.49
N VAL A 219 15.14 5.58 -16.99
CA VAL A 219 14.93 4.31 -16.28
C VAL A 219 16.10 3.39 -16.59
N LEU A 220 16.77 2.86 -15.57
CA LEU A 220 17.86 1.90 -15.72
C LEU A 220 17.38 0.46 -15.71
N ASN A 221 16.37 0.15 -14.93
CA ASN A 221 15.72 -1.15 -14.85
C ASN A 221 14.32 -1.04 -14.25
N THR A 222 13.56 -2.12 -14.35
CA THR A 222 12.27 -2.33 -13.68
C THR A 222 12.29 -3.64 -12.90
N TRP A 223 11.39 -3.80 -11.93
CA TRP A 223 11.46 -4.92 -10.97
C TRP A 223 10.33 -5.93 -11.14
N GLY A 224 9.47 -5.74 -12.12
CA GLY A 224 8.41 -6.68 -12.47
C GLY A 224 8.92 -7.99 -13.08
N ALA A 225 8.05 -8.97 -13.19
CA ALA A 225 8.34 -10.24 -13.88
C ALA A 225 8.51 -10.07 -15.40
N LYS A 226 7.93 -8.98 -15.94
CA LYS A 226 8.00 -8.56 -17.35
C LYS A 226 8.32 -7.08 -17.41
N ARG A 227 8.84 -6.61 -18.56
CA ARG A 227 9.02 -5.19 -18.81
C ARG A 227 7.68 -4.44 -18.74
N LEU A 228 7.73 -3.21 -18.29
CA LEU A 228 6.59 -2.33 -18.29
C LEU A 228 6.29 -1.81 -19.69
N GLU A 229 5.02 -1.72 -20.06
CA GLU A 229 4.62 -1.32 -21.43
C GLU A 229 5.09 0.09 -21.80
N LYS A 230 5.11 1.00 -20.83
CA LYS A 230 5.60 2.38 -21.05
C LYS A 230 7.12 2.50 -21.11
N PHE A 231 7.84 1.48 -20.67
CA PHE A 231 9.31 1.47 -20.60
C PHE A 231 9.87 0.20 -21.23
N PRO A 232 9.58 -0.06 -22.52
CA PRO A 232 9.95 -1.31 -23.20
C PRO A 232 11.48 -1.48 -23.30
N ASP A 233 12.23 -0.40 -23.29
CA ASP A 233 13.71 -0.43 -23.35
C ASP A 233 14.36 -0.67 -21.98
N ALA A 234 13.61 -0.50 -20.87
CA ALA A 234 14.13 -0.74 -19.53
C ALA A 234 14.09 -2.23 -19.20
N PRO A 235 15.24 -2.90 -19.03
CA PRO A 235 15.29 -4.32 -18.70
C PRO A 235 14.73 -4.56 -17.29
N THR A 236 14.17 -5.77 -17.09
CA THR A 236 13.84 -6.25 -15.75
C THR A 236 15.11 -6.69 -15.00
N LEU A 237 15.04 -6.78 -13.67
CA LEU A 237 16.15 -7.34 -12.88
C LEU A 237 16.50 -8.77 -13.30
N LYS A 238 15.50 -9.59 -13.68
CA LYS A 238 15.74 -10.94 -14.19
C LYS A 238 16.53 -10.97 -15.48
N GLU A 239 16.23 -10.09 -16.41
CA GLU A 239 16.99 -9.96 -17.68
C GLU A 239 18.43 -9.49 -17.43
N LEU A 240 18.68 -8.81 -16.32
CA LEU A 240 20.00 -8.39 -15.86
C LEU A 240 20.74 -9.45 -15.01
N GLY A 241 20.19 -10.68 -14.92
CA GLY A 241 20.78 -11.77 -14.14
C GLY A 241 20.52 -11.68 -12.64
N ILE A 242 19.67 -10.78 -12.20
CA ILE A 242 19.32 -10.59 -10.78
C ILE A 242 17.93 -11.23 -10.56
N ASP A 243 17.89 -12.42 -9.96
CA ASP A 243 16.63 -13.13 -9.68
C ASP A 243 15.89 -12.48 -8.51
N ILE A 244 15.31 -11.31 -8.79
CA ILE A 244 14.42 -10.55 -7.92
C ILE A 244 13.23 -10.10 -8.77
N VAL A 245 12.03 -10.36 -8.25
CA VAL A 245 10.77 -9.77 -8.73
C VAL A 245 10.12 -9.08 -7.54
N GLN A 246 9.83 -7.80 -7.70
CA GLN A 246 9.20 -7.01 -6.65
C GLN A 246 8.01 -6.24 -7.20
N ASN A 247 6.83 -6.69 -6.82
CA ASN A 247 5.56 -5.94 -6.93
C ASN A 247 5.08 -5.61 -5.52
N SER A 248 4.23 -4.63 -5.42
CA SER A 248 3.67 -4.22 -4.14
C SER A 248 2.17 -3.95 -4.25
N PRO A 249 1.35 -5.01 -4.31
CA PRO A 249 -0.09 -4.87 -4.19
C PRO A 249 -0.46 -4.11 -2.92
N PHE A 250 -1.46 -3.24 -3.03
CA PHE A 250 -2.06 -2.57 -1.89
C PHE A 250 -3.55 -2.36 -2.07
N GLY A 251 -4.24 -2.32 -0.96
CA GLY A 251 -5.68 -2.14 -0.94
C GLY A 251 -6.13 -1.40 0.29
N ILE A 252 -7.38 -1.62 0.65
CA ILE A 252 -8.10 -0.94 1.70
C ILE A 252 -8.41 -1.93 2.82
N GLY A 253 -8.08 -1.54 4.04
CA GLY A 253 -8.47 -2.21 5.28
C GLY A 253 -9.36 -1.33 6.13
N ALA A 254 -10.08 -1.97 7.04
CA ALA A 254 -10.94 -1.38 8.07
C ALA A 254 -10.56 -1.93 9.45
N PRO A 255 -11.04 -1.35 10.56
CA PRO A 255 -10.90 -1.95 11.88
C PRO A 255 -11.41 -3.40 11.89
N ARG A 256 -10.72 -4.26 12.68
CA ARG A 256 -10.94 -5.71 12.71
C ARG A 256 -12.41 -6.12 12.80
N ASP A 257 -13.14 -5.52 13.73
CA ASP A 257 -14.51 -5.92 14.07
C ASP A 257 -15.59 -5.15 13.29
N THR A 258 -15.21 -4.54 12.15
CA THR A 258 -16.17 -3.92 11.23
C THR A 258 -17.25 -4.93 10.82
N PRO A 259 -18.55 -4.61 10.97
CA PRO A 259 -19.64 -5.52 10.68
C PRO A 259 -19.56 -6.07 9.24
N PRO A 260 -19.86 -7.36 9.01
CA PRO A 260 -19.73 -7.99 7.69
C PRO A 260 -20.56 -7.34 6.59
N ASP A 261 -21.75 -6.85 6.89
CA ASP A 261 -22.63 -6.15 5.96
C ASP A 261 -22.06 -4.79 5.56
N VAL A 262 -21.44 -4.05 6.50
CA VAL A 262 -20.75 -2.80 6.27
C VAL A 262 -19.50 -3.05 5.41
N ALA A 263 -18.68 -4.04 5.78
CA ALA A 263 -17.47 -4.41 5.02
C ALA A 263 -17.83 -4.84 3.58
N LYS A 264 -18.91 -5.60 3.41
CA LYS A 264 -19.41 -6.00 2.07
C LYS A 264 -19.87 -4.79 1.26
N LYS A 265 -20.62 -3.86 1.86
CA LYS A 265 -21.07 -2.64 1.17
C LYS A 265 -19.90 -1.77 0.71
N LEU A 266 -18.89 -1.63 1.55
CA LEU A 266 -17.63 -0.95 1.20
C LEU A 266 -16.91 -1.66 0.06
N HIS A 267 -16.70 -2.99 0.19
CA HIS A 267 -16.09 -3.80 -0.86
C HIS A 267 -16.78 -3.61 -2.22
N ASP A 268 -18.10 -3.75 -2.27
CA ASP A 268 -18.87 -3.68 -3.52
C ASP A 268 -18.78 -2.29 -4.16
N ALA A 269 -18.80 -1.23 -3.35
CA ALA A 269 -18.67 0.14 -3.83
C ALA A 269 -17.25 0.40 -4.39
N PHE A 270 -16.21 0.00 -3.69
CA PHE A 270 -14.84 0.17 -4.17
C PHE A 270 -14.54 -0.70 -5.39
N LYS A 271 -15.06 -1.94 -5.44
CA LYS A 271 -14.95 -2.80 -6.61
C LYS A 271 -15.53 -2.14 -7.86
N LYS A 272 -16.75 -1.63 -7.75
CA LYS A 272 -17.39 -0.92 -8.86
C LYS A 272 -16.64 0.38 -9.22
N ALA A 273 -16.10 1.07 -8.22
CA ALA A 273 -15.28 2.29 -8.43
C ALA A 273 -13.98 2.01 -9.20
N MET A 274 -13.38 0.81 -9.04
CA MET A 274 -12.20 0.38 -9.79
C MET A 274 -12.46 0.21 -11.29
N GLU A 275 -13.70 -0.11 -11.67
CA GLU A 275 -14.12 -0.35 -13.05
C GLU A 275 -14.38 0.95 -13.81
N ASP A 276 -14.44 2.10 -13.12
CA ASP A 276 -14.68 3.40 -13.73
C ASP A 276 -13.47 3.81 -14.59
N PRO A 277 -13.68 4.25 -15.85
CA PRO A 277 -12.61 4.66 -16.75
C PRO A 277 -11.69 5.74 -16.17
N SER A 278 -12.22 6.64 -15.33
CA SER A 278 -11.40 7.70 -14.70
C SER A 278 -10.35 7.15 -13.74
N TYR A 279 -10.68 6.07 -13.00
CA TYR A 279 -9.71 5.39 -12.15
C TYR A 279 -8.66 4.63 -12.96
N VAL A 280 -9.09 3.91 -14.00
CA VAL A 280 -8.16 3.21 -14.90
C VAL A 280 -7.19 4.19 -15.56
N GLN A 281 -7.67 5.35 -16.00
CA GLN A 281 -6.81 6.42 -16.56
C GLN A 281 -5.85 7.00 -15.50
N ALA A 282 -6.31 7.20 -14.27
CA ALA A 282 -5.45 7.66 -13.19
C ALA A 282 -4.31 6.68 -12.88
N LEU A 283 -4.59 5.37 -12.88
CA LEU A 283 -3.58 4.32 -12.76
C LEU A 283 -2.62 4.31 -13.94
N ALA A 284 -3.15 4.33 -15.17
CA ALA A 284 -2.37 4.28 -16.39
C ALA A 284 -1.38 5.44 -16.52
N ARG A 285 -1.65 6.60 -15.91
CA ARG A 285 -0.71 7.72 -15.83
C ARG A 285 0.64 7.33 -15.22
N TYR A 286 0.63 6.38 -14.28
CA TYR A 286 1.78 5.90 -13.53
C TYR A 286 2.17 4.46 -13.89
N ASP A 287 1.71 3.95 -15.03
CA ASP A 287 1.93 2.55 -15.42
C ASP A 287 1.50 1.53 -14.35
N MET A 288 0.47 1.89 -13.61
CA MET A 288 -0.19 1.02 -12.65
C MET A 288 -1.41 0.37 -13.30
N LEU A 289 -1.74 -0.83 -12.86
CA LEU A 289 -2.90 -1.58 -13.35
C LEU A 289 -3.86 -1.86 -12.20
N PRO A 290 -5.18 -1.99 -12.47
CA PRO A 290 -6.09 -2.58 -11.51
C PRO A 290 -5.61 -3.98 -11.11
N ASP A 291 -5.55 -4.25 -9.81
CA ASP A 291 -5.17 -5.54 -9.24
C ASP A 291 -6.19 -5.92 -8.18
N TYR A 292 -7.26 -6.56 -8.63
CA TYR A 292 -8.40 -6.88 -7.76
C TYR A 292 -8.16 -8.17 -6.98
N MET A 293 -8.35 -8.08 -5.66
CA MET A 293 -8.56 -9.24 -4.78
C MET A 293 -9.78 -8.96 -3.91
N ASP A 294 -10.68 -9.92 -3.81
CA ASP A 294 -11.75 -9.85 -2.82
C ASP A 294 -11.20 -9.95 -1.37
N SER A 295 -12.06 -9.76 -0.39
CA SER A 295 -11.67 -9.76 1.02
C SER A 295 -10.97 -11.06 1.44
N ALA A 296 -11.43 -12.22 0.95
CA ALA A 296 -10.84 -13.51 1.27
C ALA A 296 -9.48 -13.72 0.59
N GLN A 297 -9.36 -13.33 -0.67
CA GLN A 297 -8.11 -13.36 -1.43
C GLN A 297 -7.08 -12.41 -0.81
N TYR A 298 -7.50 -11.18 -0.46
CA TYR A 298 -6.62 -10.18 0.13
C TYR A 298 -6.12 -10.61 1.52
N ARG A 299 -6.96 -11.26 2.32
CA ARG A 299 -6.53 -11.85 3.61
C ARG A 299 -5.50 -12.97 3.42
N ARG A 300 -5.68 -13.85 2.43
CA ARG A 300 -4.67 -14.88 2.10
C ARG A 300 -3.37 -14.25 1.65
N PHE A 301 -3.42 -13.26 0.76
CA PHE A 301 -2.25 -12.49 0.33
C PHE A 301 -1.52 -11.83 1.52
N ALA A 302 -2.28 -11.27 2.48
CA ALA A 302 -1.72 -10.68 3.70
C ALA A 302 -0.93 -11.72 4.52
N GLN A 303 -1.47 -12.92 4.72
CA GLN A 303 -0.80 -14.00 5.45
C GLN A 303 0.47 -14.48 4.74
N GLU A 304 0.40 -14.71 3.44
CA GLU A 304 1.55 -15.13 2.63
C GLU A 304 2.64 -14.06 2.61
N THR A 305 2.23 -12.80 2.46
CA THR A 305 3.13 -11.65 2.46
C THR A 305 3.81 -11.48 3.82
N PHE A 306 3.06 -11.60 4.91
CA PHE A 306 3.60 -11.54 6.27
C PHE A 306 4.76 -12.54 6.45
N ASN A 307 4.57 -13.80 6.03
CA ASN A 307 5.60 -14.83 6.12
C ASN A 307 6.81 -14.53 5.22
N ARG A 308 6.58 -14.03 4.00
CA ARG A 308 7.65 -13.65 3.05
C ARG A 308 8.47 -12.47 3.54
N GLU A 309 7.82 -11.46 4.13
CA GLU A 309 8.50 -10.28 4.65
C GLU A 309 9.39 -10.58 5.87
N LYS A 310 9.06 -11.63 6.66
CA LYS A 310 9.96 -12.14 7.70
C LYS A 310 11.31 -12.56 7.12
N ALA A 311 11.27 -13.42 6.11
CA ALA A 311 12.49 -13.93 5.48
C ALA A 311 13.33 -12.80 4.83
N LEU A 312 12.67 -11.78 4.27
CA LEU A 312 13.35 -10.62 3.71
C LEU A 312 14.08 -9.81 4.79
N VAL A 313 13.40 -9.51 5.90
CA VAL A 313 13.96 -8.73 7.01
C VAL A 313 15.13 -9.46 7.68
N GLU A 314 14.99 -10.78 7.89
CA GLU A 314 16.06 -11.63 8.43
C GLU A 314 17.28 -11.67 7.51
N LYS A 315 17.06 -11.85 6.20
CA LYS A 315 18.13 -11.89 5.19
C LYS A 315 18.95 -10.60 5.13
N LEU A 316 18.30 -9.46 5.36
CA LEU A 316 18.96 -8.15 5.38
C LEU A 316 19.57 -7.80 6.75
N GLY A 317 19.45 -8.67 7.76
CA GLY A 317 19.95 -8.41 9.11
C GLY A 317 19.21 -7.28 9.83
N LEU A 318 17.98 -6.99 9.43
CA LEU A 318 17.16 -5.87 9.95
C LEU A 318 16.18 -6.33 11.03
N ALA A 319 16.15 -7.62 11.33
CA ALA A 319 15.32 -8.18 12.39
C ALA A 319 15.75 -7.59 13.74
N LYS A 320 14.79 -7.14 14.55
CA LYS A 320 15.08 -6.80 15.95
C LYS A 320 15.54 -8.07 16.69
N PRO A 321 16.55 -7.95 17.54
CA PRO A 321 16.78 -8.98 18.55
C PRO A 321 15.55 -9.09 19.47
N ASN A 322 15.14 -10.31 19.73
CA ASN A 322 14.03 -10.66 20.65
C ASN A 322 14.26 -10.09 22.04
#